data_4cca359ba4cddc05566b3d913dc0ab8a
#
_entry.id   4cca359ba4cddc05566b3d913dc0ab8a
#
_cell.length_a   1.000
_cell.length_b   1.000
_cell.length_c   1.000
_cell.angle_alpha   90.00
_cell.angle_beta   90.00
_cell.angle_gamma   90.00
#
_symmetry.space_group_name_H-M   'P 1'
#
loop_
_entity.id
_entity.type
_entity.pdbx_description
1 polymer ?
#
loop_
_entity_poly.entity_id
_entity_poly.type
_entity_poly.pdbx_seq_one_letter_code
_entity_poly.pdbx_strand_id
1 'polypeptide(L)'
;NYTLLPYNVADNGVLKGCLFVGPNASGKSNIIIAIKYLLDSMFLNQNMNAKVYRCIFSEKRSYFLDYYFLINNEHIRYFIKIDDKFNITEKLFIDNKLKMERIGLSAKSYIADEEGVIYDENDIDKETLFLRTLYFNTKFTTNETLKKWIEYLMNSVYINLYEKKVIPYGKTNYQLLEYLKDNGTVKINDFFDRYNFKQQIEYAHSSEGNNVRITYRGDESDKY
;
A
#
# COMPACT_ATOMS: atom_id res chain seq x y z
N ASN A 1 -6.50 -29.54 0.88
CA ASN A 1 -5.56 -30.08 -0.11
C ASN A 1 -5.28 -29.02 -1.16
N TYR A 2 -4.26 -28.19 -0.90
CA TYR A 2 -3.73 -27.30 -1.92
C TYR A 2 -2.71 -28.08 -2.73
N THR A 3 -3.17 -28.71 -3.77
CA THR A 3 -2.33 -29.48 -4.68
C THR A 3 -1.66 -28.49 -5.65
N LEU A 4 -0.34 -28.34 -5.49
CA LEU A 4 0.61 -27.94 -6.53
C LEU A 4 0.16 -26.73 -7.37
N LEU A 5 0.30 -25.54 -6.78
CA LEU A 5 0.40 -24.34 -7.62
C LEU A 5 1.68 -24.43 -8.45
N PRO A 6 1.62 -24.14 -9.76
CA PRO A 6 2.81 -24.13 -10.59
C PRO A 6 3.90 -23.24 -9.98
N TYR A 7 5.17 -23.62 -10.18
CA TYR A 7 6.36 -22.93 -9.66
C TYR A 7 6.37 -21.41 -9.86
N ASN A 8 5.60 -20.91 -10.83
CA ASN A 8 5.48 -19.48 -11.15
C ASN A 8 4.44 -18.71 -10.29
N VAL A 9 3.67 -19.37 -9.44
CA VAL A 9 2.56 -18.76 -8.69
C VAL A 9 2.94 -18.45 -7.25
N ALA A 10 3.94 -19.17 -6.71
CA ALA A 10 4.45 -18.95 -5.36
C ALA A 10 5.97 -18.86 -5.37
N ASP A 11 6.51 -18.01 -4.51
CA ASP A 11 7.93 -17.89 -4.25
C ASP A 11 8.13 -17.90 -2.72
N ASN A 12 9.03 -18.78 -2.24
CA ASN A 12 9.29 -18.98 -0.80
C ASN A 12 8.00 -19.17 0.05
N GLY A 13 6.97 -19.83 -0.50
CA GLY A 13 5.69 -20.04 0.16
C GLY A 13 4.74 -18.83 0.11
N VAL A 14 5.12 -17.76 -0.55
CA VAL A 14 4.29 -16.55 -0.72
C VAL A 14 3.65 -16.56 -2.11
N LEU A 15 2.34 -16.37 -2.17
CA LEU A 15 1.60 -16.28 -3.44
C LEU A 15 1.92 -14.98 -4.18
N LYS A 16 2.19 -15.06 -5.48
CA LYS A 16 2.36 -13.90 -6.36
C LYS A 16 1.05 -13.20 -6.70
N GLY A 17 -0.07 -13.87 -6.50
CA GLY A 17 -1.41 -13.34 -6.75
C GLY A 17 -2.45 -14.09 -5.97
N CYS A 18 -3.55 -13.43 -5.64
CA CYS A 18 -4.68 -14.01 -4.95
C CYS A 18 -5.99 -13.48 -5.52
N LEU A 19 -6.93 -14.38 -5.78
CA LEU A 19 -8.28 -14.06 -6.22
C LEU A 19 -9.27 -14.43 -5.11
N PHE A 20 -10.00 -13.44 -4.59
CA PHE A 20 -11.05 -13.67 -3.61
C PHE A 20 -12.41 -13.83 -4.30
N VAL A 21 -13.01 -15.00 -4.19
CA VAL A 21 -14.31 -15.34 -4.77
C VAL A 21 -15.29 -15.70 -3.65
N GLY A 22 -16.55 -15.35 -3.83
CA GLY A 22 -17.59 -15.68 -2.84
C GLY A 22 -18.84 -14.82 -3.03
N PRO A 23 -19.93 -15.12 -2.30
CA PRO A 23 -21.19 -14.39 -2.39
C PRO A 23 -21.03 -12.91 -1.96
N ASN A 24 -22.02 -12.11 -2.31
CA ASN A 24 -22.07 -10.72 -1.84
C ASN A 24 -22.11 -10.68 -0.30
N ALA A 25 -21.52 -9.61 0.27
CA ALA A 25 -21.39 -9.42 1.72
C ALA A 25 -20.52 -10.45 2.46
N SER A 26 -19.76 -11.31 1.77
CA SER A 26 -18.86 -12.29 2.40
C SER A 26 -17.54 -11.72 2.95
N GLY A 27 -17.36 -10.41 2.89
CA GLY A 27 -16.17 -9.74 3.43
C GLY A 27 -14.98 -9.62 2.46
N LYS A 28 -15.09 -10.01 1.20
CA LYS A 28 -14.00 -9.90 0.20
C LYS A 28 -13.41 -8.51 0.12
N SER A 29 -14.25 -7.50 0.03
CA SER A 29 -13.83 -6.10 -0.05
C SER A 29 -13.14 -5.62 1.23
N ASN A 30 -13.47 -6.19 2.39
CA ASN A 30 -12.88 -5.79 3.67
C ASN A 30 -11.38 -6.11 3.71
N ILE A 31 -10.93 -7.17 3.05
CA ILE A 31 -9.49 -7.51 2.95
C ILE A 31 -8.75 -6.41 2.19
N ILE A 32 -9.29 -6.01 1.03
CA ILE A 32 -8.70 -4.94 0.22
C ILE A 32 -8.75 -3.61 0.96
N ILE A 33 -9.86 -3.31 1.64
CA ILE A 33 -10.00 -2.10 2.46
C ILE A 33 -8.99 -2.09 3.61
N ALA A 34 -8.71 -3.22 4.26
CA ALA A 34 -7.70 -3.30 5.31
C ALA A 34 -6.29 -2.98 4.77
N ILE A 35 -5.92 -3.50 3.60
CA ILE A 35 -4.65 -3.16 2.95
C ILE A 35 -4.62 -1.68 2.56
N LYS A 36 -5.69 -1.20 1.92
CA LYS A 36 -5.83 0.21 1.52
C LYS A 36 -5.70 1.15 2.72
N TYR A 37 -6.28 0.80 3.87
CA TYR A 37 -6.17 1.57 5.10
C TYR A 37 -4.72 1.83 5.52
N LEU A 38 -3.88 0.80 5.51
CA LEU A 38 -2.46 0.96 5.79
C LEU A 38 -1.79 1.92 4.80
N LEU A 39 -2.03 1.73 3.51
CA LEU A 39 -1.42 2.53 2.45
C LEU A 39 -1.87 4.00 2.50
N ASP A 40 -3.17 4.25 2.67
CA ASP A 40 -3.72 5.61 2.79
C ASP A 40 -3.15 6.33 4.01
N SER A 41 -3.12 5.64 5.16
CA SER A 41 -2.62 6.21 6.41
C SER A 41 -1.11 6.50 6.37
N MET A 42 -0.35 5.70 5.62
CA MET A 42 1.09 5.90 5.46
C MET A 42 1.43 7.00 4.45
N PHE A 43 0.71 7.08 3.32
CA PHE A 43 1.19 7.88 2.18
C PHE A 43 0.29 9.02 1.74
N LEU A 44 -1.02 8.99 2.00
CA LEU A 44 -1.93 10.03 1.51
C LEU A 44 -2.18 11.17 2.50
N ASN A 45 -1.55 11.17 3.67
CA ASN A 45 -1.79 12.17 4.73
C ASN A 45 -3.30 12.37 5.02
N GLN A 46 -4.07 11.30 4.91
CA GLN A 46 -5.47 11.33 5.29
C GLN A 46 -5.57 11.06 6.78
N ASN A 47 -6.29 11.92 7.47
CA ASN A 47 -6.63 11.69 8.87
C ASN A 47 -7.29 10.33 8.99
N MET A 48 -6.82 9.52 9.93
CA MET A 48 -7.41 8.22 10.21
C MET A 48 -8.84 8.40 10.68
N ASN A 49 -9.80 8.37 9.75
CA ASN A 49 -11.20 8.33 10.16
C ASN A 49 -11.53 6.92 10.66
N ALA A 50 -11.05 6.63 11.87
CA ALA A 50 -11.20 5.35 12.54
C ALA A 50 -12.66 4.87 12.61
N LYS A 51 -13.62 5.77 12.47
CA LYS A 51 -15.06 5.46 12.51
C LYS A 51 -15.54 4.70 11.28
N VAL A 52 -14.89 4.87 10.13
CA VAL A 52 -15.31 4.28 8.85
C VAL A 52 -15.07 2.77 8.82
N TYR A 53 -14.03 2.30 9.52
CA TYR A 53 -13.58 0.90 9.43
C TYR A 53 -14.15 -0.03 10.50
N ARG A 54 -14.97 0.49 11.42
CA ARG A 54 -15.61 -0.32 12.45
C ARG A 54 -16.72 -1.20 11.86
N CYS A 55 -16.93 -2.36 12.45
CA CYS A 55 -18.08 -3.18 12.12
C CYS A 55 -19.38 -2.49 12.57
N ILE A 56 -20.28 -2.20 11.64
CA ILE A 56 -21.56 -1.53 11.92
C ILE A 56 -22.55 -2.41 12.68
N PHE A 57 -22.35 -3.74 12.65
CA PHE A 57 -23.20 -4.75 13.33
C PHE A 57 -22.65 -5.14 14.70
N SER A 58 -21.52 -4.58 15.13
CA SER A 58 -20.92 -4.89 16.43
C SER A 58 -21.21 -3.77 17.43
N GLU A 59 -21.59 -4.15 18.65
CA GLU A 59 -21.68 -3.23 19.78
C GLU A 59 -20.28 -2.67 20.16
N LYS A 60 -19.23 -3.49 19.96
CA LYS A 60 -17.85 -3.08 20.16
C LYS A 60 -17.42 -2.18 19.02
N ARG A 61 -16.91 -1.00 19.38
CA ARG A 61 -16.39 -0.02 18.42
C ARG A 61 -14.90 -0.22 18.15
N SER A 62 -14.24 -1.04 18.97
CA SER A 62 -12.83 -1.36 18.81
C SER A 62 -12.60 -2.36 17.68
N TYR A 63 -11.47 -2.24 17.00
CA TYR A 63 -11.01 -3.20 16.00
C TYR A 63 -9.47 -3.21 15.97
N PHE A 64 -8.92 -4.22 15.34
CA PHE A 64 -7.48 -4.32 15.11
C PHE A 64 -7.19 -4.81 13.69
N LEU A 65 -6.00 -4.47 13.23
CA LEU A 65 -5.39 -4.90 11.98
C LEU A 65 -4.01 -5.47 12.30
N ASP A 66 -3.71 -6.64 11.79
CA ASP A 66 -2.45 -7.34 12.05
C ASP A 66 -1.86 -7.78 10.72
N TYR A 67 -0.79 -7.09 10.31
CA TYR A 67 -0.16 -7.28 9.00
C TYR A 67 1.13 -8.06 9.16
N TYR A 68 1.36 -9.00 8.24
CA TYR A 68 2.56 -9.82 8.20
C TYR A 68 3.21 -9.70 6.83
N PHE A 69 4.51 -9.46 6.82
CA PHE A 69 5.32 -9.36 5.61
C PHE A 69 6.59 -10.20 5.76
N LEU A 70 7.11 -10.68 4.63
CA LEU A 70 8.42 -11.29 4.53
C LEU A 70 9.28 -10.44 3.58
N ILE A 71 10.27 -9.76 4.12
CA ILE A 71 11.17 -8.85 3.39
C ILE A 71 12.60 -9.22 3.74
N ASN A 72 13.46 -9.46 2.77
CA ASN A 72 14.86 -9.85 2.98
C ASN A 72 15.02 -11.08 3.91
N ASN A 73 14.11 -12.05 3.85
CA ASN A 73 14.03 -13.20 4.75
C ASN A 73 13.79 -12.84 6.24
N GLU A 74 13.44 -11.62 6.57
CA GLU A 74 13.00 -11.21 7.90
C GLU A 74 11.48 -11.07 7.94
N HIS A 75 10.88 -11.51 9.05
CA HIS A 75 9.44 -11.41 9.27
C HIS A 75 9.11 -10.05 9.91
N ILE A 76 8.36 -9.22 9.19
CA ILE A 76 7.81 -7.97 9.71
C ILE A 76 6.38 -8.23 10.14
N ARG A 77 6.04 -7.87 11.39
CA ARG A 77 4.66 -7.83 11.86
C ARG A 77 4.33 -6.41 12.29
N TYR A 78 3.28 -5.86 11.71
CA TYR A 78 2.79 -4.54 12.09
C TYR A 78 1.35 -4.64 12.56
N PHE A 79 1.15 -4.32 13.83
CA PHE A 79 -0.13 -4.41 14.53
C PHE A 79 -0.67 -3.01 14.82
N ILE A 80 -1.94 -2.77 14.48
CA ILE A 80 -2.68 -1.55 14.80
C ILE A 80 -3.96 -1.95 15.52
N LYS A 81 -4.25 -1.32 16.65
CA LYS A 81 -5.52 -1.45 17.36
C LYS A 81 -6.12 -0.08 17.59
N ILE A 82 -7.40 0.05 17.34
CA ILE A 82 -8.20 1.22 17.66
C ILE A 82 -9.18 0.82 18.76
N ASP A 83 -9.16 1.50 19.89
CA ASP A 83 -10.07 1.23 21.00
C ASP A 83 -11.43 1.93 20.84
N ASP A 84 -12.34 1.72 21.78
CA ASP A 84 -13.70 2.30 21.76
C ASP A 84 -13.69 3.83 21.88
N LYS A 85 -12.61 4.42 22.37
CA LYS A 85 -12.40 5.88 22.50
C LYS A 85 -11.57 6.43 21.33
N PHE A 86 -11.29 5.59 20.32
CA PHE A 86 -10.46 5.91 19.17
C PHE A 86 -8.98 6.17 19.48
N ASN A 87 -8.47 5.70 20.63
CA ASN A 87 -7.04 5.72 20.85
C ASN A 87 -6.36 4.64 20.00
N ILE A 88 -5.20 5.01 19.47
CA ILE A 88 -4.40 4.12 18.63
C ILE A 88 -3.37 3.39 19.50
N THR A 89 -3.24 2.10 19.29
CA THR A 89 -2.09 1.29 19.71
C THR A 89 -1.42 0.74 18.47
N GLU A 90 -0.11 0.98 18.34
CA GLU A 90 0.70 0.44 17.24
C GLU A 90 1.84 -0.38 17.82
N LYS A 91 2.21 -1.47 17.14
CA LYS A 91 3.41 -2.25 17.44
C LYS A 91 4.04 -2.75 16.15
N LEU A 92 5.34 -2.54 16.02
CA LEU A 92 6.15 -3.05 14.92
C LEU A 92 7.17 -4.04 15.45
N PHE A 93 7.22 -5.20 14.84
CA PHE A 93 8.20 -6.25 15.15
C PHE A 93 8.97 -6.63 13.89
N ILE A 94 10.25 -6.96 14.07
CA ILE A 94 11.08 -7.65 13.07
C ILE A 94 11.61 -8.91 13.76
N ASP A 95 11.36 -10.09 13.18
CA ASP A 95 11.69 -11.39 13.75
C ASP A 95 11.31 -11.51 15.23
N ASN A 96 10.07 -11.15 15.54
CA ASN A 96 9.49 -11.11 16.88
C ASN A 96 10.16 -10.12 17.87
N LYS A 97 11.14 -9.32 17.45
CA LYS A 97 11.72 -8.27 18.27
C LYS A 97 10.96 -6.97 18.10
N LEU A 98 10.46 -6.41 19.18
CA LEU A 98 9.77 -5.11 19.18
C LEU A 98 10.72 -4.01 18.69
N LYS A 99 10.29 -3.26 17.68
CA LYS A 99 11.03 -2.16 17.08
C LYS A 99 10.36 -0.81 17.28
N MET A 100 9.07 -0.82 17.50
CA MET A 100 8.30 0.39 17.74
C MET A 100 7.03 0.03 18.52
N GLU A 101 6.64 0.89 19.44
CA GLU A 101 5.39 0.80 20.17
C GLU A 101 4.75 2.19 20.33
N ARG A 102 3.44 2.24 20.19
CA ARG A 102 2.61 3.38 20.54
C ARG A 102 1.45 2.92 21.39
N ILE A 103 1.14 3.67 22.45
CA ILE A 103 -0.05 3.49 23.29
C ILE A 103 -0.70 4.87 23.50
N GLY A 104 -1.78 5.13 22.80
CA GLY A 104 -2.45 6.43 22.82
C GLY A 104 -1.56 7.56 22.30
N LEU A 105 -1.19 8.49 23.18
CA LEU A 105 -0.35 9.64 22.83
C LEU A 105 1.15 9.39 23.06
N SER A 106 1.52 8.30 23.75
CA SER A 106 2.91 7.96 24.00
C SER A 106 3.41 6.96 22.98
N ALA A 107 4.60 7.19 22.44
CA ALA A 107 5.23 6.32 21.46
C ALA A 107 6.74 6.25 21.65
N LYS A 108 7.28 5.06 21.40
CA LYS A 108 8.72 4.79 21.50
C LYS A 108 9.20 3.98 20.31
N SER A 109 10.30 4.41 19.72
CA SER A 109 11.03 3.66 18.70
C SER A 109 12.30 3.07 19.29
N TYR A 110 12.61 1.84 18.89
CA TYR A 110 13.90 1.18 19.16
C TYR A 110 14.75 1.13 17.88
N ILE A 111 14.37 1.91 16.87
CA ILE A 111 15.09 2.11 15.61
C ILE A 111 15.79 3.45 15.78
N ALA A 112 17.12 3.42 15.84
CA ALA A 112 17.92 4.63 15.87
C ALA A 112 17.96 5.26 14.45
N ASP A 113 18.04 6.60 14.41
CA ASP A 113 18.38 7.32 13.18
C ASP A 113 19.90 7.26 12.89
N GLU A 114 20.38 8.02 11.91
CA GLU A 114 21.80 8.07 11.55
C GLU A 114 22.69 8.62 12.66
N GLU A 115 22.15 9.44 13.54
CA GLU A 115 22.84 10.03 14.69
C GLU A 115 22.75 9.14 15.95
N GLY A 116 22.06 8.00 15.85
CA GLY A 116 21.84 7.08 16.97
C GLY A 116 20.72 7.51 17.91
N VAL A 117 19.90 8.48 17.53
CA VAL A 117 18.80 8.99 18.35
C VAL A 117 17.62 8.01 18.29
N ILE A 118 17.06 7.75 19.46
CA ILE A 118 15.84 6.95 19.64
C ILE A 118 14.69 7.89 19.96
N TYR A 119 13.58 7.75 19.21
CA TYR A 119 12.39 8.55 19.44
C TYR A 119 11.61 8.02 20.64
N ASP A 120 11.33 8.91 21.60
CA ASP A 120 10.50 8.65 22.79
C ASP A 120 9.62 9.89 22.99
N GLU A 121 8.36 9.80 22.56
CA GLU A 121 7.43 10.92 22.44
C GLU A 121 6.20 10.69 23.31
N ASN A 122 5.72 11.74 23.98
CA ASN A 122 4.60 11.65 24.91
C ASN A 122 3.36 12.49 24.52
N ASP A 123 3.41 13.17 23.38
CA ASP A 123 2.29 14.00 22.89
C ASP A 123 2.20 13.94 21.35
N ILE A 124 2.06 12.72 20.86
CA ILE A 124 1.93 12.50 19.41
C ILE A 124 0.51 12.74 18.94
N ASP A 125 0.38 13.13 17.67
CA ASP A 125 -0.91 13.34 17.02
C ASP A 125 -1.81 12.11 17.11
N LYS A 126 -3.09 12.34 17.46
CA LYS A 126 -4.10 11.28 17.64
C LYS A 126 -4.49 10.59 16.33
N GLU A 127 -4.35 11.27 15.22
CA GLU A 127 -4.92 10.84 13.93
C GLU A 127 -3.87 10.29 12.96
N THR A 128 -2.57 10.52 13.24
CA THR A 128 -1.46 10.06 12.39
C THR A 128 -0.81 8.82 12.97
N LEU A 129 -0.48 7.84 12.14
CA LEU A 129 0.31 6.68 12.55
C LEU A 129 1.72 7.11 12.97
N PHE A 130 2.20 6.58 14.09
CA PHE A 130 3.57 6.83 14.54
C PHE A 130 4.61 6.23 13.58
N LEU A 131 4.29 5.08 12.98
CA LEU A 131 5.11 4.51 11.90
C LEU A 131 5.34 5.50 10.75
N ARG A 132 4.30 6.26 10.36
CA ARG A 132 4.41 7.31 9.36
C ARG A 132 5.38 8.40 9.80
N THR A 133 5.21 8.90 11.03
CA THR A 133 6.09 9.95 11.60
C THR A 133 7.54 9.49 11.61
N LEU A 134 7.81 8.27 12.08
CA LEU A 134 9.15 7.69 12.08
C LEU A 134 9.73 7.61 10.66
N TYR A 135 8.96 7.09 9.70
CA TYR A 135 9.44 6.96 8.33
C TYR A 135 9.79 8.33 7.72
N PHE A 136 8.94 9.34 7.88
CA PHE A 136 9.21 10.66 7.29
C PHE A 136 10.38 11.37 7.94
N ASN A 137 10.68 11.11 9.20
CA ASN A 137 11.82 11.67 9.92
C ASN A 137 13.13 10.93 9.64
N THR A 138 13.11 9.58 9.63
CA THR A 138 14.34 8.76 9.56
C THR A 138 14.60 8.15 8.20
N LYS A 139 13.56 8.03 7.33
CA LYS A 139 13.57 7.23 6.09
C LYS A 139 14.06 5.79 6.30
N PHE A 140 14.17 5.35 7.55
CA PHE A 140 14.74 4.07 7.95
C PHE A 140 16.12 3.78 7.34
N THR A 141 16.95 4.81 7.19
CA THR A 141 18.28 4.72 6.55
C THR A 141 19.19 3.73 7.25
N THR A 142 19.03 3.54 8.56
CA THR A 142 19.80 2.60 9.38
C THR A 142 19.25 1.16 9.36
N ASN A 143 18.09 0.93 8.73
CA ASN A 143 17.44 -0.39 8.70
C ASN A 143 16.97 -0.76 7.29
N GLU A 144 17.79 -1.54 6.60
CA GLU A 144 17.57 -1.92 5.20
C GLU A 144 16.25 -2.69 4.98
N THR A 145 15.86 -3.53 5.92
CA THR A 145 14.61 -4.32 5.82
C THR A 145 13.38 -3.42 5.90
N LEU A 146 13.37 -2.47 6.83
CA LEU A 146 12.27 -1.50 6.93
C LEU A 146 12.24 -0.55 5.72
N LYS A 147 13.40 -0.11 5.24
CA LYS A 147 13.51 0.70 4.04
C LYS A 147 12.87 -0.01 2.85
N LYS A 148 13.26 -1.26 2.57
CA LYS A 148 12.69 -2.07 1.49
C LYS A 148 11.22 -2.38 1.70
N TRP A 149 10.77 -2.60 2.93
CA TRP A 149 9.35 -2.78 3.23
C TRP A 149 8.53 -1.55 2.86
N ILE A 150 8.98 -0.37 3.25
CA ILE A 150 8.28 0.87 2.89
C ILE A 150 8.33 1.13 1.38
N GLU A 151 9.46 0.87 0.73
CA GLU A 151 9.57 0.95 -0.74
C GLU A 151 8.57 0.00 -1.42
N TYR A 152 8.42 -1.23 -0.93
CA TYR A 152 7.41 -2.19 -1.41
C TYR A 152 5.99 -1.62 -1.26
N LEU A 153 5.65 -1.06 -0.09
CA LEU A 153 4.35 -0.45 0.15
C LEU A 153 4.11 0.78 -0.76
N MET A 154 5.12 1.62 -0.95
CA MET A 154 5.05 2.78 -1.83
C MET A 154 4.85 2.41 -3.31
N ASN A 155 5.34 1.26 -3.73
CA ASN A 155 5.15 0.77 -5.10
C ASN A 155 3.78 0.11 -5.32
N SER A 156 2.90 0.15 -4.33
CA SER A 156 1.54 -0.37 -4.46
C SER A 156 0.62 0.57 -5.23
N VAL A 157 -0.32 -0.01 -5.96
CA VAL A 157 -1.38 0.71 -6.68
C VAL A 157 -2.72 0.11 -6.30
N TYR A 158 -3.63 0.94 -5.84
CA TYR A 158 -5.03 0.57 -5.64
C TYR A 158 -5.85 0.88 -6.88
N ILE A 159 -6.55 -0.12 -7.40
CA ILE A 159 -7.41 0.04 -8.57
C ILE A 159 -8.82 -0.40 -8.18
N ASN A 160 -9.77 0.51 -8.33
CA ASN A 160 -11.20 0.24 -8.19
C ASN A 160 -11.90 0.54 -9.53
N LEU A 161 -12.16 -0.51 -10.29
CA LEU A 161 -12.77 -0.39 -11.62
C LEU A 161 -14.22 0.08 -11.55
N TYR A 162 -14.94 -0.24 -10.46
CA TYR A 162 -16.32 0.18 -10.25
C TYR A 162 -16.43 1.70 -10.07
N GLU A 163 -15.55 2.26 -9.23
CA GLU A 163 -15.48 3.71 -9.00
C GLU A 163 -14.61 4.44 -10.03
N LYS A 164 -14.03 3.72 -11.00
CA LYS A 164 -13.06 4.25 -11.97
C LYS A 164 -11.91 4.99 -11.29
N LYS A 165 -11.45 4.47 -10.16
CA LYS A 165 -10.43 5.10 -9.31
C LYS A 165 -9.13 4.32 -9.34
N VAL A 166 -8.03 5.04 -9.57
CA VAL A 166 -6.66 4.51 -9.49
C VAL A 166 -5.87 5.40 -8.52
N ILE A 167 -5.28 4.80 -7.50
CA ILE A 167 -4.47 5.51 -6.49
C ILE A 167 -3.08 4.87 -6.47
N PRO A 168 -2.07 5.51 -7.05
CA PRO A 168 -0.67 5.15 -6.83
C PRO A 168 -0.19 5.74 -5.49
N TYR A 169 0.53 4.97 -4.68
CA TYR A 169 1.02 5.41 -3.37
C TYR A 169 2.44 5.99 -3.41
N GLY A 170 3.17 5.74 -4.47
CA GLY A 170 4.51 6.28 -4.69
C GLY A 170 4.65 7.05 -5.99
N LYS A 171 5.89 7.23 -6.41
CA LYS A 171 6.23 7.91 -7.67
C LYS A 171 6.02 7.00 -8.89
N THR A 172 4.97 6.20 -8.91
CA THR A 172 4.69 5.19 -9.95
C THR A 172 4.62 5.83 -11.35
N ASN A 173 4.11 7.07 -11.44
CA ASN A 173 4.11 7.79 -12.71
C ASN A 173 5.52 8.07 -13.22
N TYR A 174 6.49 8.24 -12.34
CA TYR A 174 7.88 8.51 -12.74
C TYR A 174 8.53 7.26 -13.36
N GLN A 175 8.32 6.10 -12.77
CA GLN A 175 8.86 4.83 -13.27
C GLN A 175 8.25 4.46 -14.63
N LEU A 176 6.94 4.67 -14.79
CA LEU A 176 6.26 4.46 -16.08
C LEU A 176 6.78 5.44 -17.13
N LEU A 177 6.92 6.72 -16.77
CA LEU A 177 7.46 7.74 -17.69
C LEU A 177 8.90 7.43 -18.10
N GLU A 178 9.77 7.04 -17.18
CA GLU A 178 11.14 6.62 -17.48
C GLU A 178 11.16 5.37 -18.35
N TYR A 179 10.35 4.36 -18.02
CA TYR A 179 10.23 3.16 -18.85
C TYR A 179 9.79 3.50 -20.28
N LEU A 180 8.76 4.34 -20.44
CA LEU A 180 8.25 4.72 -21.75
C LEU A 180 9.22 5.59 -22.54
N LYS A 181 10.01 6.43 -21.86
CA LYS A 181 11.07 7.20 -22.47
C LYS A 181 12.15 6.31 -23.08
N ASP A 182 12.52 5.23 -22.38
CA ASP A 182 13.61 4.35 -22.80
C ASP A 182 13.15 3.25 -23.75
N ASN A 183 11.92 2.77 -23.63
CA ASN A 183 11.41 1.58 -24.31
C ASN A 183 10.27 1.88 -25.31
N GLY A 184 9.70 3.10 -25.30
CA GLY A 184 8.52 3.44 -26.08
C GLY A 184 7.25 2.72 -25.62
N THR A 185 6.19 2.83 -26.40
CA THR A 185 4.86 2.32 -26.07
C THR A 185 4.52 0.99 -26.74
N VAL A 186 5.33 0.53 -27.69
CA VAL A 186 5.01 -0.61 -28.59
C VAL A 186 4.67 -1.87 -27.80
N LYS A 187 5.53 -2.28 -26.87
CA LYS A 187 5.32 -3.53 -26.11
C LYS A 187 4.04 -3.52 -25.28
N ILE A 188 3.67 -2.35 -24.74
CA ILE A 188 2.45 -2.21 -23.93
C ILE A 188 1.22 -2.23 -24.84
N ASN A 189 1.28 -1.55 -25.98
CA ASN A 189 0.20 -1.54 -26.96
C ASN A 189 0.01 -2.92 -27.61
N ASP A 190 1.10 -3.65 -27.91
CA ASP A 190 1.03 -5.04 -28.37
C ASP A 190 0.38 -5.97 -27.33
N PHE A 191 0.65 -5.74 -26.05
CA PHE A 191 -0.05 -6.47 -24.99
C PHE A 191 -1.54 -6.15 -24.99
N PHE A 192 -1.93 -4.89 -25.09
CA PHE A 192 -3.34 -4.49 -25.18
C PHE A 192 -4.02 -5.09 -26.41
N ASP A 193 -3.38 -5.09 -27.56
CA ASP A 193 -3.90 -5.67 -28.79
C ASP A 193 -4.07 -7.20 -28.67
N ARG A 194 -3.07 -7.90 -28.11
CA ARG A 194 -3.10 -9.36 -27.91
C ARG A 194 -4.28 -9.80 -27.04
N TYR A 195 -4.63 -9.03 -26.04
CA TYR A 195 -5.72 -9.34 -25.11
C TYR A 195 -7.02 -8.59 -25.42
N ASN A 196 -7.10 -7.98 -26.60
CA ASN A 196 -8.28 -7.25 -27.08
C ASN A 196 -8.75 -6.12 -26.14
N PHE A 197 -7.81 -5.46 -25.47
CA PHE A 197 -8.11 -4.22 -24.77
C PHE A 197 -8.28 -3.09 -25.80
N LYS A 198 -9.34 -2.31 -25.63
CA LYS A 198 -9.60 -1.14 -26.49
C LYS A 198 -8.76 0.10 -26.10
N GLN A 199 -7.79 -0.06 -25.23
CA GLN A 199 -6.92 1.03 -24.78
C GLN A 199 -5.62 1.05 -25.56
N GLN A 200 -5.06 2.25 -25.68
CA GLN A 200 -3.74 2.48 -26.25
C GLN A 200 -3.01 3.52 -25.38
N ILE A 201 -1.73 3.32 -25.16
CA ILE A 201 -0.87 4.30 -24.50
C ILE A 201 -0.14 5.10 -25.55
N GLU A 202 -0.20 6.41 -25.41
CA GLU A 202 0.61 7.37 -26.15
C GLU A 202 1.55 8.09 -25.19
N TYR A 203 2.81 8.20 -25.59
CA TYR A 203 3.81 8.97 -24.86
C TYR A 203 4.13 10.21 -25.66
N ALA A 204 3.80 11.38 -25.13
CA ALA A 204 4.08 12.65 -25.75
C ALA A 204 5.12 13.42 -24.96
N HIS A 205 6.15 13.87 -25.65
CA HIS A 205 7.14 14.81 -25.11
C HIS A 205 6.73 16.23 -25.49
N SER A 206 6.48 17.09 -24.53
CA SER A 206 6.16 18.49 -24.76
C SER A 206 7.11 19.40 -24.01
N SER A 207 7.17 20.69 -24.39
CA SER A 207 7.95 21.71 -23.70
C SER A 207 7.51 21.94 -22.24
N GLU A 208 6.30 21.49 -21.88
CA GLU A 208 5.73 21.59 -20.54
C GLU A 208 5.97 20.32 -19.70
N GLY A 209 6.59 19.28 -20.27
CA GLY A 209 6.90 18.02 -19.59
C GLY A 209 6.49 16.77 -20.37
N ASN A 210 6.78 15.63 -19.80
CA ASN A 210 6.43 14.34 -20.37
C ASN A 210 5.04 13.92 -19.91
N ASN A 211 4.15 13.63 -20.84
CA ASN A 211 2.78 13.20 -20.58
C ASN A 211 2.53 11.79 -21.13
N VAL A 212 1.85 10.97 -20.34
CA VAL A 212 1.28 9.71 -20.79
C VAL A 212 -0.21 9.92 -20.97
N ARG A 213 -0.70 9.62 -22.15
CA ARG A 213 -2.12 9.65 -22.46
C ARG A 213 -2.59 8.21 -22.70
N ILE A 214 -3.70 7.86 -22.06
CA ILE A 214 -4.42 6.63 -22.37
C ILE A 214 -5.57 7.02 -23.30
N THR A 215 -5.52 6.49 -24.51
CA THR A 215 -6.58 6.68 -25.51
C THR A 215 -7.38 5.40 -25.67
N TYR A 216 -8.64 5.52 -26.06
CA TYR A 216 -9.48 4.38 -26.40
C TYR A 216 -9.58 4.27 -27.91
N ARG A 217 -9.33 3.10 -28.46
CA ARG A 217 -9.71 2.77 -29.84
C ARG A 217 -11.23 2.54 -29.85
N GLY A 218 -12.01 3.59 -29.76
CA GLY A 218 -13.45 3.54 -30.00
C GLY A 218 -13.76 3.67 -31.48
N ASP A 219 -14.84 3.04 -31.94
CA ASP A 219 -15.45 3.42 -33.21
C ASP A 219 -15.76 4.93 -33.15
N GLU A 220 -15.61 5.62 -34.27
CA GLU A 220 -15.85 7.09 -34.36
C GLU A 220 -17.27 7.52 -33.93
N SER A 221 -18.15 6.58 -33.62
CA SER A 221 -19.51 6.77 -33.11
C SER A 221 -19.60 7.14 -31.61
N ASP A 222 -18.55 6.98 -30.83
CA ASP A 222 -18.55 7.25 -29.36
C ASP A 222 -17.97 8.62 -28.99
N LYS A 223 -17.92 9.56 -29.92
CA LYS A 223 -17.58 10.97 -29.68
C LYS A 223 -18.81 11.77 -29.25
N TYR A 224 -19.38 11.45 -28.08
CA TYR A 224 -20.29 12.38 -27.39
C TYR A 224 -20.16 12.22 -25.85
#